data_7329950637eee5b668cc7c019fbe71f4
#
_entry.id   7329950637eee5b668cc7c019fbe71f4
#
_cell.length_a   1.000
_cell.length_b   1.000
_cell.length_c   1.000
_cell.angle_alpha   90.00
_cell.angle_beta   90.00
_cell.angle_gamma   90.00
#
_symmetry.space_group_name_H-M   'P 1'
#
loop_
_entity.id
_entity.type
_entity.pdbx_description
1 polymer ?
#
loop_
_entity_poly.entity_id
_entity_poly.type
_entity_poly.pdbx_seq_one_letter_code
_entity_poly.pdbx_strand_id
1 'polypeptide(L)'
;MKRILAVIFALMSLSCFAEDRDSLLVMFWNLENFFDHIDQGTGESDKEFSSYGTRRWMKKRFHVKCDAVAKSMMWIGEQYGRMPDVVGLAEIENKGVLYKLLNSTLLRKYDYRIVHFESSDRRGIDVALLFRRSSMDTVFTSLRTPEHDGHKMNTRDILHVRMRLCDGDEMDFIVNHHPSKYGGEEESSGRRVSAMQSMMELCDSLDSDRIISMGDFNDTPDAPAFRLTEDRLMNKARYLHQRGEGTIRYEGRWDMIDMFLVSPELDTCTVMEVCRIPFLTVRDSKHTGLKPFRTYSGPRYIGGVSDHYPIILIMNRDKIGVYKYYSSMCRH
;
A
#
# COMPACT_ATOMS: atom_id res chain seq x y z
N MET A 1 -53.23 7.04 2.06
CA MET A 1 -52.19 6.77 1.04
C MET A 1 -50.94 7.64 1.17
N LYS A 2 -51.02 8.99 1.31
CA LYS A 2 -49.80 9.85 1.42
C LYS A 2 -48.92 9.59 2.66
N ARG A 3 -49.45 9.12 3.78
CA ARG A 3 -48.68 8.81 5.01
C ARG A 3 -47.94 7.46 4.94
N ILE A 4 -48.47 6.49 4.17
CA ILE A 4 -47.81 5.18 3.97
C ILE A 4 -46.62 5.32 3.02
N LEU A 5 -46.71 6.19 1.99
CA LEU A 5 -45.56 6.45 1.08
C LEU A 5 -44.40 7.14 1.79
N ALA A 6 -44.67 8.03 2.76
CA ALA A 6 -43.61 8.70 3.54
C ALA A 6 -42.87 7.75 4.47
N VAL A 7 -43.52 6.72 5.02
CA VAL A 7 -42.89 5.69 5.87
C VAL A 7 -42.05 4.74 5.03
N ILE A 8 -42.48 4.39 3.81
CA ILE A 8 -41.69 3.54 2.89
C ILE A 8 -40.46 4.31 2.40
N PHE A 9 -40.54 5.61 2.12
CA PHE A 9 -39.41 6.43 1.75
C PHE A 9 -38.42 6.65 2.93
N ALA A 10 -38.91 6.76 4.16
CA ALA A 10 -38.08 6.84 5.36
C ALA A 10 -37.41 5.51 5.70
N LEU A 11 -38.03 4.38 5.38
CA LEU A 11 -37.43 3.05 5.53
C LEU A 11 -36.39 2.74 4.42
N MET A 12 -36.55 3.31 3.22
CA MET A 12 -35.54 3.21 2.16
C MET A 12 -34.32 4.12 2.38
N SER A 13 -34.45 5.21 3.14
CA SER A 13 -33.33 6.09 3.49
C SER A 13 -32.54 5.64 4.73
N LEU A 14 -33.02 4.60 5.43
CA LEU A 14 -32.35 3.94 6.56
C LEU A 14 -31.69 2.61 6.19
N SER A 15 -31.49 2.31 4.90
CA SER A 15 -30.39 1.45 4.49
C SER A 15 -29.08 2.23 4.75
N CYS A 16 -28.85 2.54 6.02
CA CYS A 16 -27.54 2.78 6.58
C CYS A 16 -26.68 1.63 6.05
N PHE A 17 -25.68 1.92 5.23
CA PHE A 17 -24.71 0.97 4.80
C PHE A 17 -24.16 0.28 6.07
N ALA A 18 -24.73 -0.84 6.45
CA ALA A 18 -24.09 -1.76 7.36
C ALA A 18 -22.82 -2.16 6.59
N GLU A 19 -21.68 -1.57 6.95
CA GLU A 19 -20.39 -2.01 6.42
C GLU A 19 -20.37 -3.52 6.61
N ASP A 20 -20.24 -4.23 5.49
CA ASP A 20 -20.17 -5.68 5.51
C ASP A 20 -18.96 -6.08 6.39
N ARG A 21 -19.26 -6.53 7.61
CA ARG A 21 -18.22 -6.89 8.59
C ARG A 21 -17.45 -8.14 8.17
N ASP A 22 -17.97 -8.85 7.19
CA ASP A 22 -17.43 -10.10 6.68
C ASP A 22 -16.41 -9.90 5.56
N SER A 23 -16.12 -8.64 5.20
CA SER A 23 -15.09 -8.28 4.23
C SER A 23 -14.08 -7.30 4.80
N LEU A 24 -12.85 -7.34 4.29
CA LEU A 24 -11.77 -6.39 4.59
C LEU A 24 -11.23 -5.83 3.27
N LEU A 25 -11.08 -4.51 3.19
CA LEU A 25 -10.46 -3.83 2.06
C LEU A 25 -9.11 -3.28 2.47
N VAL A 26 -8.04 -3.83 1.90
CA VAL A 26 -6.67 -3.40 2.13
C VAL A 26 -6.15 -2.71 0.89
N MET A 27 -5.49 -1.57 1.03
CA MET A 27 -4.89 -0.80 -0.05
C MET A 27 -3.39 -0.67 0.18
N PHE A 28 -2.58 -0.69 -0.90
CA PHE A 28 -1.20 -0.22 -0.86
C PHE A 28 -0.96 0.80 -1.98
N TRP A 29 -0.13 1.81 -1.70
CA TRP A 29 0.26 2.80 -2.70
C TRP A 29 1.61 3.44 -2.39
N ASN A 30 2.53 3.41 -3.34
CA ASN A 30 3.71 4.28 -3.35
C ASN A 30 3.28 5.69 -3.80
N LEU A 31 3.49 6.70 -2.95
CA LEU A 31 3.03 8.07 -3.18
C LEU A 31 4.04 8.95 -3.92
N GLU A 32 5.11 8.40 -4.48
CA GLU A 32 6.16 9.13 -5.22
C GLU A 32 6.63 10.39 -4.47
N ASN A 33 7.59 10.23 -3.53
CA ASN A 33 8.19 11.35 -2.77
C ASN A 33 7.13 12.23 -2.07
N PHE A 34 6.43 11.66 -1.10
CA PHE A 34 5.41 12.38 -0.34
C PHE A 34 6.05 13.17 0.82
N PHE A 35 6.71 14.26 0.44
CA PHE A 35 7.32 15.25 1.34
C PHE A 35 6.36 16.41 1.62
N ASP A 36 6.56 17.09 2.75
CA ASP A 36 5.94 18.39 2.93
C ASP A 36 6.78 19.50 2.21
N HIS A 37 6.57 20.75 2.53
CA HIS A 37 7.21 21.86 1.82
C HIS A 37 8.31 22.54 2.67
N ILE A 38 8.68 21.95 3.80
CA ILE A 38 9.59 22.52 4.79
C ILE A 38 10.84 21.63 4.85
N ASP A 39 12.02 22.22 4.73
CA ASP A 39 13.31 21.55 4.95
C ASP A 39 13.53 21.43 6.47
N GLN A 40 13.19 20.30 7.05
CA GLN A 40 13.25 20.04 8.50
C GLN A 40 13.74 18.62 8.85
N GLY A 41 13.85 17.74 7.87
CA GLY A 41 14.31 16.37 8.03
C GLY A 41 15.82 16.23 7.89
N THR A 42 16.27 15.00 8.04
CA THR A 42 17.70 14.64 7.91
C THR A 42 18.02 13.97 6.56
N GLY A 43 17.00 13.62 5.77
CA GLY A 43 17.15 12.96 4.49
C GLY A 43 17.63 13.90 3.38
N GLU A 44 18.42 13.37 2.45
CA GLU A 44 18.96 14.15 1.32
C GLU A 44 17.85 14.72 0.43
N SER A 45 16.70 14.05 0.32
CA SER A 45 15.60 14.49 -0.51
C SER A 45 14.72 15.56 0.13
N ASP A 46 14.74 15.73 1.45
CA ASP A 46 13.94 16.74 2.14
C ASP A 46 14.28 18.15 1.65
N LYS A 47 15.58 18.49 1.60
CA LYS A 47 16.03 19.75 1.00
C LYS A 47 15.60 19.91 -0.45
N GLU A 48 15.66 18.85 -1.26
CA GLU A 48 15.25 18.87 -2.66
C GLU A 48 13.76 19.18 -2.81
N PHE A 49 12.91 18.52 -1.97
CA PHE A 49 11.45 18.64 -1.99
C PHE A 49 10.92 19.73 -1.03
N SER A 50 11.71 20.77 -0.76
CA SER A 50 11.26 21.94 0.01
C SER A 50 10.84 23.11 -0.88
N SER A 51 10.24 24.14 -0.26
CA SER A 51 9.83 25.38 -0.95
C SER A 51 10.99 26.10 -1.66
N TYR A 52 12.19 26.00 -1.11
CA TYR A 52 13.42 26.62 -1.62
C TYR A 52 14.33 25.62 -2.32
N GLY A 53 13.98 24.33 -2.28
CA GLY A 53 14.74 23.26 -2.94
C GLY A 53 14.62 23.29 -4.46
N THR A 54 15.38 22.40 -5.11
CA THR A 54 15.44 22.33 -6.58
C THR A 54 14.10 21.95 -7.22
N ARG A 55 13.24 21.21 -6.52
CA ARG A 55 11.87 20.87 -6.95
C ARG A 55 10.88 22.00 -6.72
N ARG A 56 11.24 23.02 -5.93
CA ARG A 56 10.33 24.11 -5.57
C ARG A 56 8.98 23.55 -5.08
N TRP A 57 9.05 22.62 -4.12
CA TRP A 57 7.87 21.94 -3.58
C TRP A 57 7.11 22.84 -2.64
N MET A 58 6.31 23.73 -3.23
CA MET A 58 5.58 24.78 -2.49
C MET A 58 4.42 24.18 -1.69
N LYS A 59 4.05 24.84 -0.58
CA LYS A 59 2.89 24.49 0.26
C LYS A 59 1.63 24.16 -0.55
N LYS A 60 1.33 24.96 -1.59
CA LYS A 60 0.18 24.71 -2.47
C LYS A 60 0.26 23.37 -3.18
N ARG A 61 1.44 22.98 -3.69
CA ARG A 61 1.64 21.70 -4.38
C ARG A 61 1.44 20.52 -3.43
N PHE A 62 1.96 20.63 -2.21
CA PHE A 62 1.75 19.64 -1.15
C PHE A 62 0.26 19.44 -0.86
N HIS A 63 -0.51 20.50 -0.63
CA HIS A 63 -1.94 20.38 -0.36
C HIS A 63 -2.72 19.82 -1.57
N VAL A 64 -2.39 20.23 -2.80
CA VAL A 64 -2.99 19.66 -4.02
C VAL A 64 -2.74 18.14 -4.08
N LYS A 65 -1.55 17.69 -3.72
CA LYS A 65 -1.24 16.25 -3.67
C LYS A 65 -2.01 15.55 -2.54
N CYS A 66 -2.10 16.13 -1.34
CA CYS A 66 -2.94 15.62 -0.25
C CYS A 66 -4.40 15.44 -0.69
N ASP A 67 -4.98 16.46 -1.33
CA ASP A 67 -6.38 16.41 -1.80
C ASP A 67 -6.55 15.34 -2.88
N ALA A 68 -5.59 15.16 -3.77
CA ALA A 68 -5.63 14.13 -4.80
C ALA A 68 -5.50 12.71 -4.21
N VAL A 69 -4.62 12.50 -3.22
CA VAL A 69 -4.51 11.22 -2.48
C VAL A 69 -5.82 10.92 -1.77
N ALA A 70 -6.38 11.89 -1.05
CA ALA A 70 -7.66 11.73 -0.35
C ALA A 70 -8.80 11.40 -1.32
N LYS A 71 -8.88 12.12 -2.44
CA LYS A 71 -9.86 11.87 -3.51
C LYS A 71 -9.73 10.46 -4.07
N SER A 72 -8.49 9.96 -4.22
CA SER A 72 -8.24 8.61 -4.72
C SER A 72 -8.74 7.54 -3.76
N MET A 73 -8.47 7.69 -2.45
CA MET A 73 -8.99 6.79 -1.42
C MET A 73 -10.52 6.81 -1.37
N MET A 74 -11.14 8.00 -1.50
CA MET A 74 -12.60 8.13 -1.55
C MET A 74 -13.19 7.50 -2.80
N TRP A 75 -12.53 7.66 -3.96
CA TRP A 75 -12.96 7.02 -5.21
C TRP A 75 -12.94 5.50 -5.08
N ILE A 76 -11.87 4.93 -4.49
CA ILE A 76 -11.80 3.51 -4.17
C ILE A 76 -12.95 3.13 -3.23
N GLY A 77 -13.17 3.92 -2.17
CA GLY A 77 -14.27 3.70 -1.24
C GLY A 77 -15.66 3.66 -1.92
N GLU A 78 -15.87 4.51 -2.92
CA GLU A 78 -17.12 4.53 -3.72
C GLU A 78 -17.24 3.28 -4.62
N GLN A 79 -16.14 2.84 -5.26
CA GLN A 79 -16.14 1.66 -6.14
C GLN A 79 -16.40 0.36 -5.37
N TYR A 80 -15.91 0.24 -4.15
CA TYR A 80 -16.01 -0.98 -3.34
C TYR A 80 -17.05 -0.91 -2.22
N GLY A 81 -17.84 0.19 -2.17
CA GLY A 81 -18.90 0.39 -1.18
C GLY A 81 -18.41 0.63 0.25
N ARG A 82 -17.07 0.72 0.46
CA ARG A 82 -16.45 0.95 1.77
C ARG A 82 -15.07 1.58 1.62
N MET A 83 -14.70 2.44 2.56
CA MET A 83 -13.33 2.96 2.61
C MET A 83 -12.33 1.83 2.92
N PRO A 84 -11.09 1.89 2.39
CA PRO A 84 -10.06 0.94 2.80
C PRO A 84 -9.91 0.88 4.32
N ASP A 85 -9.90 -0.32 4.88
CA ASP A 85 -9.75 -0.53 6.33
C ASP A 85 -8.30 -0.35 6.75
N VAL A 86 -7.39 -0.82 5.88
CA VAL A 86 -5.94 -0.70 6.03
C VAL A 86 -5.34 -0.11 4.76
N VAL A 87 -4.39 0.82 4.91
CA VAL A 87 -3.66 1.44 3.81
C VAL A 87 -2.17 1.41 4.12
N GLY A 88 -1.43 0.57 3.41
CA GLY A 88 0.03 0.64 3.36
C GLY A 88 0.48 1.74 2.41
N LEU A 89 1.45 2.51 2.81
CA LEU A 89 2.00 3.61 2.03
C LEU A 89 3.52 3.50 1.96
N ALA A 90 4.11 3.92 0.83
CA ALA A 90 5.55 4.07 0.67
C ALA A 90 5.93 5.46 0.17
N GLU A 91 7.20 5.79 0.32
CA GLU A 91 7.81 7.10 0.03
C GLU A 91 7.20 8.24 0.86
N ILE A 92 6.99 7.97 2.14
CA ILE A 92 6.49 8.94 3.12
C ILE A 92 7.66 9.59 3.83
N GLU A 93 7.72 10.93 3.86
CA GLU A 93 8.76 11.67 4.56
C GLU A 93 8.72 11.42 6.07
N ASN A 94 7.57 11.66 6.69
CA ASN A 94 7.42 11.57 8.15
C ASN A 94 5.95 11.45 8.57
N LYS A 95 5.73 11.23 9.88
CA LYS A 95 4.38 11.18 10.46
C LYS A 95 3.59 12.49 10.27
N GLY A 96 4.29 13.63 10.20
CA GLY A 96 3.67 14.95 10.05
C GLY A 96 2.95 15.12 8.72
N VAL A 97 3.50 14.59 7.61
CA VAL A 97 2.83 14.63 6.28
C VAL A 97 1.55 13.81 6.29
N LEU A 98 1.55 12.65 6.96
CA LEU A 98 0.36 11.82 7.11
C LEU A 98 -0.70 12.49 7.99
N TYR A 99 -0.28 13.12 9.08
CA TYR A 99 -1.20 13.91 9.92
C TYR A 99 -1.85 15.05 9.12
N LYS A 100 -1.08 15.77 8.30
CA LYS A 100 -1.60 16.81 7.41
C LYS A 100 -2.56 16.21 6.37
N LEU A 101 -2.21 15.09 5.73
CA LEU A 101 -3.09 14.38 4.79
C LEU A 101 -4.44 14.07 5.44
N LEU A 102 -4.45 13.43 6.61
CA LEU A 102 -5.68 12.98 7.26
C LEU A 102 -6.53 14.15 7.78
N ASN A 103 -5.92 15.20 8.29
CA ASN A 103 -6.67 16.26 8.99
C ASN A 103 -6.99 17.47 8.11
N SER A 104 -6.23 17.74 7.04
CA SER A 104 -6.51 18.86 6.12
C SER A 104 -7.40 18.50 4.94
N THR A 105 -7.75 17.22 4.77
CA THR A 105 -8.61 16.73 3.69
C THR A 105 -9.93 16.17 4.21
N LEU A 106 -10.75 15.64 3.30
CA LEU A 106 -12.01 14.96 3.66
C LEU A 106 -11.79 13.64 4.42
N LEU A 107 -10.56 13.08 4.43
CA LEU A 107 -10.24 11.86 5.17
C LEU A 107 -10.43 12.02 6.69
N ARG A 108 -10.46 13.24 7.23
CA ARG A 108 -10.76 13.53 8.65
C ARG A 108 -12.08 12.93 9.15
N LYS A 109 -12.99 12.57 8.22
CA LYS A 109 -14.28 11.98 8.55
C LYS A 109 -14.24 10.47 8.84
N TYR A 110 -13.12 9.81 8.54
CA TYR A 110 -13.03 8.34 8.52
C TYR A 110 -12.18 7.76 9.67
N ASP A 111 -11.74 8.60 10.62
CA ASP A 111 -10.99 8.21 11.82
C ASP A 111 -9.81 7.25 11.56
N TYR A 112 -8.99 7.58 10.54
CA TYR A 112 -7.75 6.86 10.29
C TYR A 112 -6.71 7.14 11.38
N ARG A 113 -6.02 6.08 11.81
CA ARG A 113 -4.87 6.12 12.71
C ARG A 113 -3.60 5.85 11.92
N ILE A 114 -2.47 6.35 12.42
CA ILE A 114 -1.17 6.29 11.75
C ILE A 114 -0.23 5.43 12.56
N VAL A 115 0.37 4.42 11.90
CA VAL A 115 1.55 3.71 12.36
C VAL A 115 2.69 4.07 11.42
N HIS A 116 3.72 4.72 11.94
CA HIS A 116 4.89 5.19 11.19
C HIS A 116 6.08 5.32 12.13
N PHE A 117 7.24 4.95 11.61
CA PHE A 117 8.53 5.10 12.26
C PHE A 117 9.55 5.59 11.23
N GLU A 118 10.47 6.43 11.68
CA GLU A 118 11.61 6.89 10.87
C GLU A 118 12.60 5.74 10.68
N SER A 119 13.11 5.57 9.46
CA SER A 119 14.16 4.61 9.12
C SER A 119 15.50 5.29 8.86
N SER A 120 16.53 4.50 8.58
CA SER A 120 17.85 5.00 8.20
C SER A 120 17.99 5.29 6.70
N ASP A 121 16.89 5.35 5.95
CA ASP A 121 16.94 5.62 4.51
C ASP A 121 17.59 6.98 4.21
N ARG A 122 18.59 6.96 3.32
CA ARG A 122 19.37 8.15 2.97
C ARG A 122 18.53 9.28 2.36
N ARG A 123 17.47 8.94 1.63
CA ARG A 123 16.55 9.92 1.04
C ARG A 123 15.63 10.56 2.08
N GLY A 124 15.45 9.91 3.25
CA GLY A 124 14.49 10.30 4.27
C GLY A 124 13.06 9.97 3.85
N ILE A 125 12.84 8.77 3.34
CA ILE A 125 11.54 8.24 2.99
C ILE A 125 11.30 6.92 3.73
N ASP A 126 10.06 6.72 4.15
CA ASP A 126 9.65 5.59 4.95
C ASP A 126 8.46 4.87 4.36
N VAL A 127 8.07 3.77 5.01
CA VAL A 127 6.78 3.13 4.86
C VAL A 127 5.88 3.51 6.04
N ALA A 128 4.57 3.45 5.81
CA ALA A 128 3.58 3.71 6.84
C ALA A 128 2.37 2.81 6.67
N LEU A 129 1.61 2.64 7.75
CA LEU A 129 0.31 2.00 7.72
C LEU A 129 -0.74 2.94 8.33
N LEU A 130 -1.83 3.15 7.59
CA LEU A 130 -3.04 3.77 8.10
C LEU A 130 -4.09 2.69 8.32
N PHE A 131 -4.87 2.81 9.39
CA PHE A 131 -6.00 1.91 9.63
C PHE A 131 -7.20 2.66 10.16
N ARG A 132 -8.40 2.18 9.84
CA ARG A 132 -9.65 2.72 10.39
C ARG A 132 -9.89 2.16 11.78
N ARG A 133 -10.01 3.03 12.76
CA ARG A 133 -10.29 2.65 14.14
C ARG A 133 -11.64 1.93 14.30
N SER A 134 -12.60 2.19 13.42
CA SER A 134 -13.89 1.49 13.42
C SER A 134 -13.78 0.01 13.01
N SER A 135 -12.68 -0.39 12.35
CA SER A 135 -12.49 -1.75 11.83
C SER A 135 -11.55 -2.58 12.69
N MET A 136 -10.56 -1.94 13.34
CA MET A 136 -9.51 -2.64 14.07
C MET A 136 -8.73 -1.74 15.04
N ASP A 137 -7.92 -2.34 15.90
CA ASP A 137 -6.97 -1.66 16.78
C ASP A 137 -5.59 -2.34 16.72
N THR A 138 -4.54 -1.59 17.07
CA THR A 138 -3.16 -2.09 17.09
C THR A 138 -2.92 -2.93 18.34
N VAL A 139 -2.37 -4.12 18.17
CA VAL A 139 -1.92 -4.98 19.28
C VAL A 139 -0.42 -4.80 19.53
N PHE A 140 0.36 -4.85 18.44
CA PHE A 140 1.81 -4.80 18.50
C PHE A 140 2.39 -4.19 17.21
N THR A 141 3.52 -3.52 17.31
CA THR A 141 4.28 -2.99 16.17
C THR A 141 5.75 -3.31 16.31
N SER A 142 6.40 -3.67 15.21
CA SER A 142 7.84 -3.85 15.16
C SER A 142 8.42 -3.40 13.81
N LEU A 143 9.73 -3.19 13.81
CA LEU A 143 10.51 -2.86 12.63
C LEU A 143 11.57 -3.93 12.39
N ARG A 144 11.79 -4.23 11.13
CA ARG A 144 12.93 -5.05 10.71
C ARG A 144 13.76 -4.25 9.71
N THR A 145 14.96 -3.85 10.10
CA THR A 145 15.94 -3.28 9.17
C THR A 145 16.49 -4.38 8.29
N PRO A 146 16.41 -4.29 6.96
CA PRO A 146 17.03 -5.27 6.08
C PRO A 146 18.54 -5.30 6.24
N GLU A 147 19.11 -6.51 6.15
CA GLU A 147 20.55 -6.73 6.26
C GLU A 147 21.11 -7.32 4.96
N HIS A 148 22.31 -6.87 4.57
CA HIS A 148 23.04 -7.38 3.41
C HIS A 148 24.49 -7.61 3.81
N ASP A 149 25.02 -8.80 3.53
CA ASP A 149 26.40 -9.21 3.90
C ASP A 149 26.73 -8.96 5.39
N GLY A 150 25.76 -9.26 6.27
CA GLY A 150 25.91 -9.11 7.73
C GLY A 150 25.86 -7.67 8.25
N HIS A 151 25.48 -6.70 7.40
CA HIS A 151 25.37 -5.30 7.76
C HIS A 151 23.95 -4.77 7.53
N LYS A 152 23.45 -3.94 8.47
CA LYS A 152 22.19 -3.22 8.26
C LYS A 152 22.30 -2.30 7.05
N MET A 153 21.31 -2.34 6.19
CA MET A 153 21.24 -1.45 5.03
C MET A 153 20.71 -0.07 5.43
N ASN A 154 21.29 0.98 4.84
CA ASN A 154 20.69 2.33 4.92
C ASN A 154 19.53 2.45 3.93
N THR A 155 18.41 1.85 4.30
CA THR A 155 17.18 1.78 3.52
C THR A 155 15.97 1.80 4.45
N ARG A 156 14.78 1.77 3.87
CA ARG A 156 13.50 1.71 4.62
C ARG A 156 13.44 0.45 5.44
N ASP A 157 12.99 0.60 6.68
CA ASP A 157 12.66 -0.55 7.51
C ASP A 157 11.38 -1.24 6.99
N ILE A 158 11.28 -2.53 7.24
CA ILE A 158 10.07 -3.31 7.04
C ILE A 158 9.18 -3.09 8.27
N LEU A 159 7.99 -2.52 8.07
CA LEU A 159 7.05 -2.25 9.14
C LEU A 159 6.11 -3.43 9.34
N HIS A 160 6.09 -3.99 10.53
CA HIS A 160 5.12 -4.99 10.95
C HIS A 160 4.13 -4.40 11.94
N VAL A 161 2.85 -4.70 11.73
CA VAL A 161 1.75 -4.27 12.61
C VAL A 161 0.80 -5.45 12.82
N ARG A 162 0.71 -5.96 14.05
CA ARG A 162 -0.34 -6.89 14.47
C ARG A 162 -1.57 -6.10 14.87
N MET A 163 -2.69 -6.42 14.23
CA MET A 163 -3.97 -5.75 14.42
C MET A 163 -5.00 -6.73 14.99
N ARG A 164 -5.84 -6.23 15.88
CA ARG A 164 -7.05 -6.94 16.33
C ARG A 164 -8.26 -6.35 15.65
N LEU A 165 -8.98 -7.17 14.92
CA LEU A 165 -10.24 -6.81 14.26
C LEU A 165 -11.36 -6.66 15.30
N CYS A 166 -12.47 -6.00 14.91
CA CYS A 166 -13.59 -5.74 15.82
C CYS A 166 -14.28 -7.00 16.40
N ASP A 167 -14.11 -8.16 15.75
CA ASP A 167 -14.61 -9.47 16.23
C ASP A 167 -13.63 -10.21 17.13
N GLY A 168 -12.44 -9.65 17.34
CA GLY A 168 -11.39 -10.19 18.19
C GLY A 168 -10.33 -11.01 17.48
N ASP A 169 -10.48 -11.31 16.17
CA ASP A 169 -9.47 -11.98 15.37
C ASP A 169 -8.22 -11.10 15.20
N GLU A 170 -7.06 -11.73 15.16
CA GLU A 170 -5.79 -11.02 14.93
C GLU A 170 -5.23 -11.33 13.54
N MET A 171 -4.61 -10.32 12.95
CA MET A 171 -3.93 -10.39 11.66
C MET A 171 -2.63 -9.59 11.70
N ASP A 172 -1.65 -10.05 10.95
CA ASP A 172 -0.36 -9.39 10.79
C ASP A 172 -0.26 -8.70 9.43
N PHE A 173 0.00 -7.40 9.46
CA PHE A 173 0.24 -6.59 8.27
C PHE A 173 1.71 -6.23 8.20
N ILE A 174 2.34 -6.43 7.03
CA ILE A 174 3.74 -6.08 6.79
C ILE A 174 3.78 -5.10 5.61
N VAL A 175 4.40 -3.95 5.81
CA VAL A 175 4.57 -2.94 4.76
C VAL A 175 6.03 -2.85 4.36
N ASN A 176 6.29 -2.97 3.05
CA ASN A 176 7.61 -3.05 2.46
C ASN A 176 7.85 -1.93 1.44
N HIS A 177 9.10 -1.49 1.35
CA HIS A 177 9.60 -0.76 0.18
C HIS A 177 11.06 -1.18 -0.05
N HIS A 178 11.25 -2.15 -0.92
CA HIS A 178 12.55 -2.75 -1.19
C HIS A 178 13.49 -1.80 -1.96
N PRO A 179 14.81 -2.03 -1.95
CA PRO A 179 15.78 -1.22 -2.68
C PRO A 179 15.46 -1.13 -4.16
N SER A 180 15.49 0.10 -4.71
CA SER A 180 15.23 0.34 -6.13
C SER A 180 16.37 -0.19 -7.01
N LYS A 181 16.12 -0.27 -8.33
CA LYS A 181 17.11 -0.67 -9.35
C LYS A 181 18.18 0.41 -9.62
N TYR A 182 18.25 1.45 -8.79
CA TYR A 182 19.25 2.50 -8.91
C TYR A 182 20.66 1.96 -8.67
N GLY A 183 21.60 2.33 -9.54
CA GLY A 183 22.98 1.84 -9.52
C GLY A 183 23.23 0.60 -10.38
N GLY A 184 22.20 0.08 -11.05
CA GLY A 184 22.30 -1.08 -11.95
C GLY A 184 21.58 -2.32 -11.39
N GLU A 185 21.10 -3.17 -12.30
CA GLU A 185 20.31 -4.35 -11.96
C GLU A 185 21.13 -5.36 -11.14
N GLU A 186 22.39 -5.62 -11.55
CA GLU A 186 23.24 -6.63 -10.94
C GLU A 186 23.55 -6.33 -9.46
N GLU A 187 23.94 -5.09 -9.15
CA GLU A 187 24.24 -4.66 -7.78
C GLU A 187 22.99 -4.55 -6.92
N SER A 188 21.92 -4.02 -7.47
CA SER A 188 20.67 -3.81 -6.72
C SER A 188 19.88 -5.09 -6.49
N SER A 189 20.02 -6.12 -7.36
CA SER A 189 19.33 -7.41 -7.24
C SER A 189 19.70 -8.12 -5.93
N GLY A 190 21.00 -8.20 -5.58
CA GLY A 190 21.46 -8.80 -4.32
C GLY A 190 20.83 -8.13 -3.11
N ARG A 191 20.74 -6.80 -3.10
CA ARG A 191 20.09 -6.04 -2.01
C ARG A 191 18.58 -6.31 -1.90
N ARG A 192 17.86 -6.49 -3.03
CA ARG A 192 16.44 -6.85 -3.02
C ARG A 192 16.22 -8.28 -2.50
N VAL A 193 17.07 -9.22 -2.88
CA VAL A 193 17.05 -10.59 -2.32
C VAL A 193 17.24 -10.54 -0.80
N SER A 194 18.21 -9.79 -0.31
CA SER A 194 18.46 -9.64 1.14
C SER A 194 17.31 -8.96 1.88
N ALA A 195 16.65 -7.97 1.27
CA ALA A 195 15.46 -7.35 1.85
C ALA A 195 14.28 -8.35 1.91
N MET A 196 14.11 -9.15 0.86
CA MET A 196 13.11 -10.24 0.86
C MET A 196 13.43 -11.28 1.93
N GLN A 197 14.69 -11.68 2.09
CA GLN A 197 15.10 -12.61 3.13
C GLN A 197 14.78 -12.05 4.53
N SER A 198 15.09 -10.77 4.78
CA SER A 198 14.79 -10.12 6.07
C SER A 198 13.28 -10.07 6.34
N MET A 199 12.45 -9.86 5.30
CA MET A 199 11.00 -9.96 5.41
C MET A 199 10.54 -11.39 5.73
N MET A 200 11.12 -12.40 5.09
CA MET A 200 10.76 -13.80 5.36
C MET A 200 11.16 -14.24 6.77
N GLU A 201 12.34 -13.85 7.25
CA GLU A 201 12.77 -14.08 8.64
C GLU A 201 11.80 -13.44 9.65
N LEU A 202 11.27 -12.26 9.33
CA LEU A 202 10.20 -11.64 10.12
C LEU A 202 8.94 -12.51 10.07
N CYS A 203 8.46 -12.91 8.89
CA CYS A 203 7.27 -13.76 8.75
C CYS A 203 7.40 -15.08 9.52
N ASP A 204 8.57 -15.71 9.48
CA ASP A 204 8.84 -16.98 10.17
C ASP A 204 8.88 -16.81 11.69
N SER A 205 9.21 -15.62 12.18
CA SER A 205 9.19 -15.29 13.61
C SER A 205 7.77 -15.04 14.15
N LEU A 206 6.79 -14.85 13.27
CA LEU A 206 5.39 -14.61 13.66
C LEU A 206 4.66 -15.92 13.84
N ASP A 207 4.09 -16.13 15.04
CA ASP A 207 3.16 -17.24 15.31
C ASP A 207 1.76 -16.84 14.75
N SER A 208 1.64 -16.87 13.42
CA SER A 208 0.42 -16.43 12.72
C SER A 208 0.29 -17.08 11.35
N ASP A 209 -0.91 -17.57 11.06
CA ASP A 209 -1.32 -18.06 9.74
C ASP A 209 -2.06 -17.00 8.93
N ARG A 210 -2.18 -15.76 9.45
CA ARG A 210 -2.95 -14.67 8.86
C ARG A 210 -2.08 -13.44 8.61
N ILE A 211 -1.16 -13.58 7.65
CA ILE A 211 -0.21 -12.54 7.26
C ILE A 211 -0.63 -11.93 5.92
N ILE A 212 -0.68 -10.61 5.85
CA ILE A 212 -0.78 -9.82 4.62
C ILE A 212 0.46 -8.95 4.53
N SER A 213 1.39 -9.30 3.64
CA SER A 213 2.51 -8.44 3.27
C SER A 213 2.17 -7.65 2.03
N MET A 214 2.43 -6.35 2.04
CA MET A 214 2.18 -5.44 0.92
C MET A 214 3.37 -4.52 0.73
N GLY A 215 3.61 -4.07 -0.50
CA GLY A 215 4.71 -3.16 -0.74
C GLY A 215 5.05 -2.92 -2.20
N ASP A 216 5.95 -1.95 -2.38
CA ASP A 216 6.77 -1.78 -3.57
C ASP A 216 8.03 -2.63 -3.40
N PHE A 217 8.06 -3.77 -4.07
CA PHE A 217 9.19 -4.70 -4.02
C PHE A 217 10.31 -4.36 -5.01
N ASN A 218 10.09 -3.35 -5.86
CA ASN A 218 11.02 -2.92 -6.91
C ASN A 218 11.49 -4.07 -7.84
N ASP A 219 10.74 -5.16 -7.87
CA ASP A 219 10.95 -6.34 -8.70
C ASP A 219 9.61 -6.92 -9.17
N THR A 220 9.62 -7.64 -10.29
CA THR A 220 8.41 -8.31 -10.80
C THR A 220 8.21 -9.67 -10.10
N PRO A 221 6.99 -10.25 -10.13
CA PRO A 221 6.70 -11.54 -9.49
C PRO A 221 7.59 -12.71 -9.93
N ASP A 222 8.24 -12.59 -11.09
CA ASP A 222 9.14 -13.63 -11.65
C ASP A 222 10.58 -13.48 -11.18
N ALA A 223 10.92 -12.42 -10.45
CA ALA A 223 12.27 -12.17 -9.97
C ALA A 223 12.73 -13.25 -8.96
N PRO A 224 14.04 -13.58 -8.95
CA PRO A 224 14.58 -14.63 -8.09
C PRO A 224 14.25 -14.47 -6.60
N ALA A 225 14.14 -13.23 -6.10
CA ALA A 225 13.80 -12.95 -4.71
C ALA A 225 12.48 -13.60 -4.27
N PHE A 226 11.48 -13.72 -5.16
CA PHE A 226 10.17 -14.30 -4.82
C PHE A 226 10.16 -15.81 -4.66
N ARG A 227 11.25 -16.51 -5.00
CA ARG A 227 11.40 -17.94 -4.67
C ARG A 227 11.48 -18.17 -3.17
N LEU A 228 11.97 -17.19 -2.42
CA LEU A 228 12.05 -17.24 -0.95
C LEU A 228 10.66 -17.26 -0.28
N THR A 229 9.63 -16.82 -0.99
CA THR A 229 8.27 -16.70 -0.42
C THR A 229 7.39 -17.93 -0.70
N GLU A 230 7.76 -18.82 -1.62
CA GLU A 230 6.87 -19.84 -2.23
C GLU A 230 6.25 -20.82 -1.22
N ASP A 231 6.97 -21.15 -0.13
CA ASP A 231 6.47 -22.08 0.89
C ASP A 231 5.63 -21.39 1.98
N ARG A 232 5.70 -20.06 2.09
CA ARG A 232 5.12 -19.31 3.23
C ARG A 232 4.08 -18.28 2.80
N LEU A 233 4.24 -17.65 1.63
CA LEU A 233 3.36 -16.58 1.16
C LEU A 233 3.00 -16.75 -0.32
N MET A 234 1.71 -16.57 -0.62
CA MET A 234 1.15 -16.61 -1.97
C MET A 234 1.15 -15.22 -2.59
N ASN A 235 1.84 -15.05 -3.72
CA ASN A 235 1.90 -13.77 -4.43
C ASN A 235 0.64 -13.55 -5.27
N LYS A 236 -0.22 -12.61 -4.85
CA LYS A 236 -1.50 -12.30 -5.49
C LYS A 236 -1.35 -11.54 -6.81
N ALA A 237 -0.17 -10.99 -7.11
CA ALA A 237 0.09 -10.26 -8.35
C ALA A 237 0.49 -11.16 -9.53
N ARG A 238 0.87 -12.42 -9.31
CA ARG A 238 1.36 -13.33 -10.39
C ARG A 238 0.41 -13.41 -11.58
N TYR A 239 -0.88 -13.60 -11.32
CA TYR A 239 -1.89 -13.71 -12.38
C TYR A 239 -2.02 -12.41 -13.19
N LEU A 240 -2.02 -11.25 -12.52
CA LEU A 240 -2.10 -9.95 -13.19
C LEU A 240 -0.84 -9.70 -14.03
N HIS A 241 0.34 -10.01 -13.49
CA HIS A 241 1.61 -9.90 -14.19
C HIS A 241 1.64 -10.74 -15.48
N GLN A 242 1.21 -12.00 -15.41
CA GLN A 242 1.14 -12.90 -16.59
C GLN A 242 0.21 -12.38 -17.68
N ARG A 243 -0.77 -11.55 -17.33
CA ARG A 243 -1.66 -10.87 -18.27
C ARG A 243 -1.09 -9.56 -18.83
N GLY A 244 0.14 -9.20 -18.46
CA GLY A 244 0.81 -7.98 -18.90
C GLY A 244 0.29 -6.71 -18.16
N GLU A 245 -0.34 -6.90 -16.98
CA GLU A 245 -0.72 -5.78 -16.11
C GLU A 245 0.47 -5.31 -15.27
N GLY A 246 0.43 -4.07 -14.81
CA GLY A 246 1.46 -3.50 -13.96
C GLY A 246 0.97 -2.28 -13.21
N THR A 247 1.73 -1.88 -12.21
CA THR A 247 1.47 -0.71 -11.36
C THR A 247 2.29 0.50 -11.79
N ILE A 248 3.44 0.29 -12.41
CA ILE A 248 4.30 1.32 -12.99
C ILE A 248 4.48 1.10 -14.49
N ARG A 249 4.71 2.18 -15.23
CA ARG A 249 5.00 2.09 -16.67
C ARG A 249 6.30 2.79 -17.02
N TYR A 250 7.26 2.00 -17.47
CA TYR A 250 8.58 2.50 -17.91
C TYR A 250 8.83 2.13 -19.37
N GLU A 251 9.25 3.10 -20.18
CA GLU A 251 9.53 2.93 -21.63
C GLU A 251 8.43 2.18 -22.41
N GLY A 252 7.16 2.45 -22.07
CA GLY A 252 6.02 1.83 -22.72
C GLY A 252 5.65 0.44 -22.23
N ARG A 253 6.43 -0.17 -21.33
CA ARG A 253 6.15 -1.48 -20.72
C ARG A 253 5.58 -1.31 -19.33
N TRP A 254 4.68 -2.21 -18.96
CA TRP A 254 4.12 -2.30 -17.62
C TRP A 254 4.94 -3.26 -16.78
N ASP A 255 5.32 -2.81 -15.58
CA ASP A 255 5.95 -3.64 -14.56
C ASP A 255 5.04 -3.72 -13.33
N MET A 256 4.85 -4.94 -12.82
CA MET A 256 4.10 -5.23 -11.61
C MET A 256 5.10 -5.31 -10.45
N ILE A 257 5.32 -4.19 -9.75
CA ILE A 257 6.31 -4.11 -8.66
C ILE A 257 5.67 -3.83 -7.30
N ASP A 258 4.42 -3.36 -7.29
CA ASP A 258 3.61 -3.26 -6.10
C ASP A 258 2.74 -4.51 -5.98
N MET A 259 2.78 -5.19 -4.84
CA MET A 259 2.15 -6.51 -4.67
C MET A 259 1.58 -6.72 -3.27
N PHE A 260 0.65 -7.68 -3.21
CA PHE A 260 0.26 -8.34 -1.98
C PHE A 260 0.77 -9.78 -1.98
N LEU A 261 1.36 -10.18 -0.86
CA LEU A 261 1.73 -11.55 -0.53
C LEU A 261 0.92 -11.95 0.69
N VAL A 262 0.24 -13.07 0.63
CA VAL A 262 -0.66 -13.50 1.71
C VAL A 262 -0.30 -14.91 2.18
N SER A 263 -0.50 -15.22 3.46
CA SER A 263 -0.36 -16.58 3.96
C SER A 263 -1.34 -17.53 3.24
N PRO A 264 -1.03 -18.84 3.12
CA PRO A 264 -1.86 -19.80 2.40
C PRO A 264 -3.32 -19.86 2.89
N GLU A 265 -3.55 -19.62 4.18
CA GLU A 265 -4.91 -19.58 4.76
C GLU A 265 -5.77 -18.46 4.14
N LEU A 266 -5.16 -17.37 3.72
CA LEU A 266 -5.83 -16.22 3.13
C LEU A 266 -5.91 -16.26 1.59
N ASP A 267 -5.26 -17.22 0.94
CA ASP A 267 -5.14 -17.22 -0.52
C ASP A 267 -6.51 -17.27 -1.22
N THR A 268 -7.36 -18.22 -0.85
CA THR A 268 -8.65 -18.42 -1.52
C THR A 268 -9.72 -17.39 -1.20
N CYS A 269 -9.55 -16.66 -0.09
CA CYS A 269 -10.49 -15.61 0.33
C CYS A 269 -10.06 -14.21 -0.10
N THR A 270 -8.93 -14.08 -0.79
CA THR A 270 -8.39 -12.76 -1.20
C THR A 270 -8.26 -12.63 -2.72
N VAL A 271 -8.55 -11.42 -3.22
CA VAL A 271 -8.35 -11.03 -4.63
C VAL A 271 -7.63 -9.69 -4.68
N MET A 272 -6.58 -9.61 -5.53
CA MET A 272 -5.84 -8.37 -5.77
C MET A 272 -6.30 -7.71 -7.07
N GLU A 273 -6.39 -6.37 -7.05
CA GLU A 273 -6.67 -5.56 -8.24
C GLU A 273 -5.75 -4.33 -8.31
N VAL A 274 -5.48 -3.84 -9.52
CA VAL A 274 -4.78 -2.58 -9.78
C VAL A 274 -5.80 -1.47 -10.03
N CYS A 275 -5.81 -0.43 -9.21
CA CYS A 275 -6.77 0.67 -9.31
C CYS A 275 -6.32 1.72 -10.33
N ARG A 276 -6.75 1.57 -11.60
CA ARG A 276 -6.51 2.56 -12.65
C ARG A 276 -7.50 3.70 -12.56
N ILE A 277 -7.28 4.59 -11.59
CA ILE A 277 -8.17 5.72 -11.32
C ILE A 277 -8.07 6.72 -12.47
N PRO A 278 -9.20 7.17 -13.09
CA PRO A 278 -9.18 8.01 -14.29
C PRO A 278 -8.36 9.30 -14.14
N PHE A 279 -8.49 10.01 -13.02
CA PHE A 279 -7.76 11.26 -12.80
C PHE A 279 -6.29 11.08 -12.33
N LEU A 280 -5.87 9.84 -12.05
CA LEU A 280 -4.46 9.46 -11.86
C LEU A 280 -3.81 8.95 -13.15
N THR A 281 -4.48 9.07 -14.29
CA THR A 281 -4.08 8.44 -15.54
C THR A 281 -3.93 9.49 -16.63
N VAL A 282 -2.82 9.43 -17.36
CA VAL A 282 -2.56 10.32 -18.50
C VAL A 282 -2.08 9.53 -19.72
N ARG A 283 -2.19 10.13 -20.90
CA ARG A 283 -1.55 9.57 -22.11
C ARG A 283 -0.04 9.62 -21.98
N ASP A 284 0.60 8.53 -22.36
CA ASP A 284 2.04 8.52 -22.52
C ASP A 284 2.42 9.30 -23.79
N SER A 285 3.16 10.40 -23.63
CA SER A 285 3.57 11.25 -24.77
C SER A 285 4.68 10.64 -25.62
N LYS A 286 5.39 9.63 -25.12
CA LYS A 286 6.50 8.97 -25.81
C LYS A 286 6.12 7.63 -26.41
N HIS A 287 5.18 6.93 -25.80
CA HIS A 287 4.73 5.60 -26.18
C HIS A 287 3.20 5.56 -26.25
N THR A 288 2.64 4.67 -27.07
CA THR A 288 1.19 4.52 -27.15
C THR A 288 0.60 4.02 -25.85
N GLY A 289 -0.59 4.52 -25.48
CA GLY A 289 -1.36 4.06 -24.33
C GLY A 289 -1.36 5.04 -23.16
N LEU A 290 -1.73 4.53 -22.00
CA LEU A 290 -1.93 5.28 -20.76
C LEU A 290 -0.84 4.92 -19.74
N LYS A 291 -0.58 5.84 -18.80
CA LYS A 291 0.35 5.62 -17.68
C LYS A 291 -0.12 6.39 -16.45
N PRO A 292 0.41 6.05 -15.25
CA PRO A 292 0.19 6.83 -14.04
C PRO A 292 0.61 8.30 -14.22
N PHE A 293 -0.14 9.18 -13.60
CA PHE A 293 0.13 10.63 -13.65
C PHE A 293 1.04 11.02 -12.48
N ARG A 294 2.34 10.96 -12.73
CA ARG A 294 3.38 11.27 -11.76
C ARG A 294 3.46 12.75 -11.39
N THR A 295 4.07 13.06 -10.28
CA THR A 295 4.21 14.42 -9.76
C THR A 295 5.15 15.27 -10.63
N TYR A 296 6.28 14.70 -11.08
CA TYR A 296 7.29 15.35 -11.88
C TYR A 296 7.62 14.56 -13.15
N SER A 297 7.99 15.27 -14.22
CA SER A 297 8.64 14.72 -15.41
C SER A 297 10.04 15.33 -15.52
N GLY A 298 11.06 14.59 -15.12
CA GLY A 298 12.39 15.15 -14.87
C GLY A 298 12.32 16.26 -13.81
N PRO A 299 12.87 17.46 -14.06
CA PRO A 299 12.79 18.57 -13.10
C PRO A 299 11.44 19.30 -13.11
N ARG A 300 10.59 19.06 -14.11
CA ARG A 300 9.35 19.82 -14.33
C ARG A 300 8.21 19.25 -13.49
N TYR A 301 7.60 20.07 -12.63
CA TYR A 301 6.34 19.76 -11.98
C TYR A 301 5.21 19.67 -13.01
N ILE A 302 4.47 18.58 -13.04
CA ILE A 302 3.36 18.32 -13.98
C ILE A 302 2.02 18.12 -13.28
N GLY A 303 2.00 18.12 -11.95
CA GLY A 303 0.77 18.16 -11.14
C GLY A 303 0.05 16.85 -10.96
N GLY A 304 0.69 15.72 -11.24
CA GLY A 304 0.19 14.40 -10.90
C GLY A 304 0.45 14.01 -9.43
N VAL A 305 0.23 12.77 -9.10
CA VAL A 305 0.27 12.26 -7.72
C VAL A 305 1.37 11.22 -7.53
N SER A 306 1.44 10.23 -8.41
CA SER A 306 2.41 9.14 -8.33
C SER A 306 2.65 8.53 -9.70
N ASP A 307 3.84 7.95 -9.90
CA ASP A 307 4.17 7.09 -11.03
C ASP A 307 3.75 5.62 -10.80
N HIS A 308 3.11 5.34 -9.67
CA HIS A 308 2.48 4.06 -9.36
C HIS A 308 0.96 4.18 -9.35
N TYR A 309 0.25 3.15 -9.78
CA TYR A 309 -1.16 2.97 -9.46
C TYR A 309 -1.31 2.32 -8.09
N PRO A 310 -2.32 2.72 -7.29
CA PRO A 310 -2.65 1.99 -6.08
C PRO A 310 -3.13 0.57 -6.41
N ILE A 311 -2.85 -0.36 -5.50
CA ILE A 311 -3.37 -1.71 -5.52
C ILE A 311 -4.28 -1.94 -4.32
N ILE A 312 -5.26 -2.82 -4.49
CA ILE A 312 -6.15 -3.23 -3.42
C ILE A 312 -6.17 -4.74 -3.29
N LEU A 313 -6.43 -5.20 -2.07
CA LEU A 313 -6.75 -6.58 -1.74
C LEU A 313 -8.14 -6.59 -1.10
N ILE A 314 -9.04 -7.33 -1.73
CA ILE A 314 -10.38 -7.59 -1.21
C ILE A 314 -10.32 -8.94 -0.52
N MET A 315 -10.67 -8.99 0.76
CA MET A 315 -10.72 -10.24 1.52
C MET A 315 -12.16 -10.50 1.98
N ASN A 316 -12.70 -11.68 1.62
CA ASN A 316 -13.96 -12.17 2.14
C ASN A 316 -13.68 -13.10 3.33
N ARG A 317 -14.00 -12.63 4.54
CA ARG A 317 -13.65 -13.29 5.81
C ARG A 317 -14.47 -14.55 6.08
N ASP A 318 -15.69 -14.65 5.56
CA ASP A 318 -16.52 -15.86 5.68
C ASP A 318 -15.88 -17.10 5.04
N LYS A 319 -14.91 -16.89 4.14
CA LYS A 319 -14.19 -17.96 3.46
C LYS A 319 -12.91 -18.38 4.18
N ILE A 320 -12.51 -17.69 5.25
CA ILE A 320 -11.32 -18.06 6.03
C ILE A 320 -11.58 -19.42 6.70
N GLY A 321 -10.69 -20.37 6.48
CA GLY A 321 -10.75 -21.69 7.11
C GLY A 321 -11.60 -22.74 6.41
N VAL A 322 -12.34 -22.41 5.34
CA VAL A 322 -13.08 -23.41 4.54
C VAL A 322 -12.13 -24.47 3.96
N TYR A 323 -10.88 -24.10 3.70
CA TYR A 323 -9.85 -25.01 3.18
C TYR A 323 -9.31 -26.01 4.21
N LYS A 324 -9.28 -25.68 5.50
CA LYS A 324 -8.89 -26.67 6.54
C LYS A 324 -9.83 -27.87 6.56
N TYR A 325 -11.10 -27.67 6.24
CA TYR A 325 -12.11 -28.74 6.20
C TYR A 325 -11.89 -29.69 5.00
N TYR A 326 -11.53 -29.17 3.82
CA TYR A 326 -11.32 -29.99 2.62
C TYR A 326 -9.95 -30.70 2.62
N SER A 327 -8.89 -30.06 3.12
CA SER A 327 -7.56 -30.69 3.18
C SER A 327 -7.46 -31.79 4.24
N SER A 328 -8.26 -31.74 5.30
CA SER A 328 -8.36 -32.81 6.29
C SER A 328 -9.17 -34.02 5.79
N MET A 329 -10.12 -33.81 4.87
CA MET A 329 -10.90 -34.90 4.23
C MET A 329 -10.15 -35.65 3.15
N CYS A 330 -9.12 -35.06 2.53
CA CYS A 330 -8.32 -35.70 1.48
C CYS A 330 -7.09 -36.46 2.02
N ARG A 331 -6.91 -36.57 3.35
CA ARG A 331 -5.80 -37.31 3.99
C ARG A 331 -6.25 -38.60 4.71
N HIS A 332 -7.41 -39.13 4.35
CA HIS A 332 -7.87 -40.44 4.84
C HIS A 332 -8.14 -41.38 3.66
#